data_37529d1d71fa15240ca6ab4e52ce16c5
#
_entry.id   37529d1d71fa15240ca6ab4e52ce16c5
#
_cell.length_a   1.000
_cell.length_b   1.000
_cell.length_c   1.000
_cell.angle_alpha   90.00
_cell.angle_beta   90.00
_cell.angle_gamma   90.00
#
_symmetry.space_group_name_H-M   'P 1'
#
loop_
_entity.id
_entity.type
_entity.pdbx_description
1 polymer ?
#
loop_
_entity_poly.entity_id
_entity_poly.type
_entity_poly.pdbx_seq_one_letter_code
_entity_poly.pdbx_strand_id
1 'polypeptide(L)'
;GQLGDTNYDLWLKNKLEDISLSANMLKASGTKTFFDISSKIYGLPSTLIHDGQTKPLDLSEQFYQIINSIDKTKLELSKSSRISSHDVAKQISSKVCDYFGEFAPKISVVKHLSAKATATSKKIKIREDGIFYQSDIDQLINHEAFIHVATTINGRKQNKMKILGSNYGAITKTQEGLAVFSEFITGSIDIDRMRRISDRVKAIHMAIDGADFIEIYRYFVDKGISRNQAFENSRRVFRGGVLSGKYPFTKDLVYLDGFIRVYNFFRSSISQGKIECIELLFAGKMELDDLPVVYSMYKDGLVSKPSFIPPWAMNLNYLICFFTFSVFLEDINYSNVSKYYDSLLKGVK
;
A
#
# COMPACT_ATOMS: atom_id res chain seq x y z
N GLY A 1 10.19 24.41 22.61
CA GLY A 1 9.97 25.74 22.04
C GLY A 1 8.51 25.91 21.65
N GLN A 2 7.96 27.09 21.77
CA GLN A 2 6.62 27.38 21.24
C GLN A 2 6.67 27.32 19.72
N LEU A 3 5.72 26.60 19.09
CA LEU A 3 5.52 26.62 17.66
C LEU A 3 4.97 28.01 17.29
N GLY A 4 5.53 28.63 16.24
CA GLY A 4 5.07 29.90 15.71
C GLY A 4 3.80 29.75 14.84
N ASP A 5 3.47 30.77 14.08
CA ASP A 5 2.28 30.81 13.21
C ASP A 5 2.64 30.65 11.71
N THR A 6 3.83 30.11 11.38
CA THR A 6 4.20 29.87 10.00
C THR A 6 3.49 28.62 9.45
N ASN A 7 3.42 28.48 8.12
CA ASN A 7 2.88 27.27 7.47
C ASN A 7 3.62 26.01 7.91
N TYR A 8 4.91 26.10 8.25
CA TYR A 8 5.71 24.98 8.73
C TYR A 8 5.36 24.61 10.17
N ASP A 9 5.11 25.60 11.02
CA ASP A 9 4.65 25.37 12.40
C ASP A 9 3.26 24.74 12.43
N LEU A 10 2.36 25.21 11.57
CA LEU A 10 1.01 24.63 11.43
C LEU A 10 1.12 23.18 10.95
N TRP A 11 1.96 22.90 9.96
CA TRP A 11 2.18 21.53 9.48
C TRP A 11 2.73 20.63 10.59
N LEU A 12 3.75 21.08 11.35
CA LEU A 12 4.29 20.33 12.48
C LEU A 12 3.24 20.05 13.55
N LYS A 13 2.39 21.04 13.86
CA LYS A 13 1.29 20.90 14.80
C LYS A 13 0.30 19.81 14.35
N ASN A 14 -0.10 19.83 13.07
CA ASN A 14 -0.96 18.79 12.50
C ASN A 14 -0.32 17.39 12.61
N LYS A 15 1.00 17.26 12.37
CA LYS A 15 1.69 15.97 12.53
C LYS A 15 1.73 15.48 13.99
N LEU A 16 1.85 16.39 14.96
CA LEU A 16 1.75 16.03 16.37
C LEU A 16 0.33 15.57 16.74
N GLU A 17 -0.69 16.21 16.19
CA GLU A 17 -2.08 15.77 16.36
C GLU A 17 -2.33 14.39 15.76
N ASP A 18 -1.81 14.08 14.57
CA ASP A 18 -1.89 12.76 13.91
C ASP A 18 -1.22 11.66 14.76
N ILE A 19 -0.05 11.96 15.34
CA ILE A 19 0.66 11.05 16.24
C ILE A 19 -0.17 10.82 17.52
N SER A 20 -0.71 11.88 18.10
CA SER A 20 -1.59 11.81 19.27
C SER A 20 -2.86 11.01 19.00
N LEU A 21 -3.46 11.22 17.83
CA LEU A 21 -4.64 10.48 17.38
C LEU A 21 -4.35 8.98 17.26
N SER A 22 -3.18 8.62 16.72
CA SER A 22 -2.72 7.23 16.63
C SER A 22 -2.55 6.58 18.02
N ALA A 23 -2.02 7.32 18.99
CA ALA A 23 -1.88 6.86 20.37
C ALA A 23 -3.26 6.70 21.06
N ASN A 24 -4.18 7.63 20.83
CA ASN A 24 -5.54 7.57 21.36
C ASN A 24 -6.34 6.39 20.77
N MET A 25 -6.14 6.08 19.50
CA MET A 25 -6.70 4.88 18.89
C MET A 25 -6.28 3.62 19.64
N LEU A 26 -4.98 3.46 19.95
CA LEU A 26 -4.48 2.29 20.67
C LEU A 26 -5.06 2.19 22.10
N LYS A 27 -5.22 3.32 22.78
CA LYS A 27 -5.86 3.36 24.11
C LYS A 27 -7.32 2.94 24.08
N ALA A 28 -8.02 3.20 22.97
CA ALA A 28 -9.43 2.88 22.79
C ALA A 28 -9.68 1.46 22.24
N SER A 29 -8.67 0.59 22.21
CA SER A 29 -8.82 -0.79 21.69
C SER A 29 -9.99 -1.53 22.34
N GLY A 30 -10.78 -2.25 21.52
CA GLY A 30 -11.95 -3.01 21.94
C GLY A 30 -13.24 -2.18 22.05
N THR A 31 -13.24 -0.92 21.60
CA THR A 31 -14.39 -0.02 21.73
C THR A 31 -14.82 0.58 20.39
N LYS A 32 -16.04 1.17 20.35
CA LYS A 32 -16.50 2.00 19.22
C LYS A 32 -15.54 3.15 18.93
N THR A 33 -14.98 3.78 19.96
CA THR A 33 -14.02 4.89 19.81
C THR A 33 -12.78 4.48 19.02
N PHE A 34 -12.30 3.24 19.18
CA PHE A 34 -11.22 2.71 18.35
C PHE A 34 -11.60 2.72 16.86
N PHE A 35 -12.81 2.25 16.53
CA PHE A 35 -13.32 2.25 15.17
C PHE A 35 -13.48 3.68 14.61
N ASP A 36 -14.05 4.60 15.40
CA ASP A 36 -14.25 5.98 14.98
C ASP A 36 -12.92 6.65 14.62
N ILE A 37 -11.88 6.45 15.46
CA ILE A 37 -10.53 6.98 15.18
C ILE A 37 -9.89 6.24 14.00
N SER A 38 -10.02 4.92 13.92
CA SER A 38 -9.52 4.11 12.80
C SER A 38 -10.10 4.58 11.48
N SER A 39 -11.40 4.82 11.44
CA SER A 39 -12.12 5.31 10.25
C SER A 39 -11.65 6.71 9.84
N LYS A 40 -11.34 7.58 10.80
CA LYS A 40 -10.77 8.90 10.53
C LYS A 40 -9.39 8.82 9.92
N ILE A 41 -8.53 7.93 10.42
CA ILE A 41 -7.13 7.79 9.97
C ILE A 41 -7.06 7.07 8.62
N TYR A 42 -7.76 5.95 8.45
CA TYR A 42 -7.59 5.04 7.32
C TYR A 42 -8.72 5.11 6.29
N GLY A 43 -9.87 5.71 6.64
CA GLY A 43 -11.05 5.80 5.78
C GLY A 43 -12.04 4.65 5.99
N LEU A 44 -13.09 4.64 5.17
CA LEU A 44 -14.15 3.64 5.11
C LEU A 44 -14.30 3.11 3.68
N PRO A 45 -14.69 1.84 3.49
CA PRO A 45 -14.96 1.26 2.16
C PRO A 45 -16.01 2.04 1.34
N SER A 46 -16.94 2.70 2.02
CA SER A 46 -18.06 3.47 1.45
C SER A 46 -17.74 4.95 1.21
N THR A 47 -16.56 5.44 1.61
CA THR A 47 -16.16 6.84 1.38
C THR A 47 -15.81 7.05 -0.09
N LEU A 48 -16.32 8.15 -0.68
CA LEU A 48 -15.95 8.52 -2.05
C LEU A 48 -14.48 8.88 -2.15
N ILE A 49 -13.82 8.43 -3.22
CA ILE A 49 -12.47 8.88 -3.55
C ILE A 49 -12.51 10.30 -4.15
N HIS A 50 -11.35 10.84 -4.55
CA HIS A 50 -11.25 12.24 -5.00
C HIS A 50 -12.01 12.57 -6.31
N ASP A 51 -12.53 11.58 -7.03
CA ASP A 51 -13.40 11.80 -8.20
C ASP A 51 -14.85 12.16 -7.81
N GLY A 52 -15.20 12.07 -6.53
CA GLY A 52 -16.51 12.37 -5.99
C GLY A 52 -17.64 11.40 -6.38
N GLN A 53 -17.31 10.25 -7.00
CA GLN A 53 -18.27 9.27 -7.52
C GLN A 53 -17.96 7.84 -7.09
N THR A 54 -16.70 7.44 -7.12
CA THR A 54 -16.26 6.06 -6.93
C THR A 54 -15.95 5.77 -5.45
N LYS A 55 -16.27 4.57 -4.99
CA LYS A 55 -15.91 4.07 -3.65
C LYS A 55 -14.87 2.94 -3.77
N PRO A 56 -13.97 2.79 -2.79
CA PRO A 56 -13.07 1.63 -2.74
C PRO A 56 -13.81 0.29 -2.80
N LEU A 57 -15.00 0.23 -2.22
CA LEU A 57 -15.85 -0.96 -2.27
C LEU A 57 -16.24 -1.32 -3.71
N ASP A 58 -16.68 -0.34 -4.50
CA ASP A 58 -17.12 -0.55 -5.88
C ASP A 58 -15.95 -1.07 -6.75
N LEU A 59 -14.76 -0.49 -6.57
CA LEU A 59 -13.55 -0.95 -7.26
C LEU A 59 -13.12 -2.35 -6.83
N SER A 60 -13.26 -2.68 -5.55
CA SER A 60 -12.96 -4.04 -5.07
C SER A 60 -13.89 -5.08 -5.68
N GLU A 61 -15.16 -4.75 -5.88
CA GLU A 61 -16.15 -5.60 -6.53
C GLU A 61 -15.85 -5.78 -8.02
N GLN A 62 -15.51 -4.70 -8.73
CA GLN A 62 -15.10 -4.77 -10.15
C GLN A 62 -13.86 -5.65 -10.34
N PHE A 63 -12.83 -5.52 -9.49
CA PHE A 63 -11.67 -6.39 -9.52
C PHE A 63 -12.05 -7.85 -9.30
N TYR A 64 -12.95 -8.11 -8.36
CA TYR A 64 -13.42 -9.45 -8.08
C TYR A 64 -14.14 -10.07 -9.27
N GLN A 65 -15.03 -9.32 -9.93
CA GLN A 65 -15.75 -9.77 -11.12
C GLN A 65 -14.79 -10.10 -12.27
N ILE A 66 -13.82 -9.22 -12.56
CA ILE A 66 -12.83 -9.44 -13.63
C ILE A 66 -11.99 -10.69 -13.32
N ILE A 67 -11.46 -10.83 -12.10
CA ILE A 67 -10.62 -11.96 -11.74
C ILE A 67 -11.39 -13.29 -11.79
N ASN A 68 -12.67 -13.29 -11.42
CA ASN A 68 -13.49 -14.51 -11.46
C ASN A 68 -13.93 -14.88 -12.86
N SER A 69 -13.97 -13.96 -13.81
CA SER A 69 -14.25 -14.28 -15.21
C SER A 69 -13.08 -15.00 -15.92
N ILE A 70 -11.89 -14.97 -15.33
CA ILE A 70 -10.70 -15.61 -15.90
C ILE A 70 -10.65 -17.07 -15.48
N ASP A 71 -10.47 -17.97 -16.44
CA ASP A 71 -10.31 -19.40 -16.19
C ASP A 71 -9.04 -19.68 -15.36
N LYS A 72 -9.26 -20.16 -14.15
CA LYS A 72 -8.18 -20.44 -13.18
C LYS A 72 -7.18 -21.48 -13.69
N THR A 73 -7.61 -22.44 -14.51
CA THR A 73 -6.72 -23.47 -15.04
C THR A 73 -5.64 -22.89 -15.95
N LYS A 74 -5.94 -21.81 -16.65
CA LYS A 74 -4.98 -21.07 -17.49
C LYS A 74 -3.97 -20.27 -16.66
N LEU A 75 -4.29 -19.94 -15.40
CA LEU A 75 -3.44 -19.18 -14.50
C LEU A 75 -2.46 -20.06 -13.71
N GLU A 76 -2.76 -21.34 -13.52
CA GLU A 76 -1.90 -22.27 -12.77
C GLU A 76 -0.62 -22.64 -13.52
N LEU A 77 -0.56 -22.44 -14.83
CA LEU A 77 0.60 -22.72 -15.66
C LEU A 77 1.84 -21.86 -15.37
N SER A 78 1.71 -20.81 -14.56
CA SER A 78 2.80 -19.89 -14.21
C SER A 78 3.36 -20.08 -12.80
N LYS A 79 2.86 -21.04 -12.00
CA LYS A 79 3.37 -21.28 -10.66
C LYS A 79 4.73 -21.98 -10.72
N SER A 80 5.79 -21.17 -10.56
CA SER A 80 7.15 -21.65 -10.33
C SER A 80 7.23 -22.53 -9.08
N SER A 81 8.29 -23.33 -8.96
CA SER A 81 8.58 -24.14 -7.77
C SER A 81 8.58 -23.29 -6.49
N ARG A 82 8.16 -23.89 -5.37
CA ARG A 82 8.21 -23.24 -4.04
C ARG A 82 9.67 -23.00 -3.65
N ILE A 83 9.91 -21.86 -3.02
CA ILE A 83 11.21 -21.44 -2.53
C ILE A 83 11.17 -21.42 -0.99
N SER A 84 12.24 -21.86 -0.34
CA SER A 84 12.34 -21.81 1.11
C SER A 84 12.46 -20.36 1.61
N SER A 85 11.95 -20.08 2.81
CA SER A 85 12.07 -18.77 3.46
C SER A 85 13.55 -18.33 3.63
N HIS A 86 14.47 -19.28 3.78
CA HIS A 86 15.90 -19.02 3.88
C HIS A 86 16.51 -18.62 2.53
N ASP A 87 16.11 -19.25 1.43
CA ASP A 87 16.55 -18.87 0.09
C ASP A 87 15.99 -17.51 -0.32
N VAL A 88 14.72 -17.25 0.02
CA VAL A 88 14.10 -15.90 -0.13
C VAL A 88 14.93 -14.87 0.64
N ALA A 89 15.26 -15.15 1.91
CA ALA A 89 16.06 -14.25 2.73
C ALA A 89 17.45 -13.98 2.12
N LYS A 90 18.10 -15.01 1.58
CA LYS A 90 19.41 -14.90 0.92
C LYS A 90 19.33 -14.02 -0.34
N GLN A 91 18.35 -14.26 -1.21
CA GLN A 91 18.18 -13.48 -2.45
C GLN A 91 17.81 -12.01 -2.16
N ILE A 92 16.90 -11.76 -1.21
CA ILE A 92 16.58 -10.40 -0.78
C ILE A 92 17.80 -9.72 -0.18
N SER A 93 18.58 -10.44 0.67
CA SER A 93 19.79 -9.88 1.30
C SER A 93 20.79 -9.39 0.26
N SER A 94 21.08 -10.18 -0.79
CA SER A 94 21.99 -9.77 -1.86
C SER A 94 21.53 -8.46 -2.50
N LYS A 95 20.31 -8.41 -3.05
CA LYS A 95 19.78 -7.21 -3.73
C LYS A 95 19.70 -5.98 -2.81
N VAL A 96 19.38 -6.19 -1.54
CA VAL A 96 19.27 -5.11 -0.54
C VAL A 96 20.64 -4.57 -0.15
N CYS A 97 21.65 -5.44 0.00
CA CYS A 97 23.03 -5.02 0.25
C CYS A 97 23.62 -4.24 -0.93
N ASP A 98 23.38 -4.70 -2.16
CA ASP A 98 23.84 -4.02 -3.37
C ASP A 98 23.26 -2.61 -3.50
N TYR A 99 21.97 -2.45 -3.10
CA TYR A 99 21.27 -1.17 -3.23
C TYR A 99 21.54 -0.18 -2.08
N PHE A 100 21.56 -0.64 -0.84
CA PHE A 100 21.67 0.24 0.34
C PHE A 100 23.10 0.38 0.88
N GLY A 101 24.04 -0.50 0.45
CA GLY A 101 25.41 -0.53 0.97
C GLY A 101 25.45 -0.67 2.50
N GLU A 102 26.12 0.24 3.18
CA GLU A 102 26.23 0.27 4.65
C GLU A 102 24.91 0.50 5.39
N PHE A 103 23.88 1.05 4.70
CA PHE A 103 22.55 1.26 5.26
C PHE A 103 21.63 0.04 5.11
N ALA A 104 22.10 -1.05 4.54
CA ALA A 104 21.30 -2.24 4.28
C ALA A 104 20.66 -2.80 5.56
N PRO A 105 19.33 -3.03 5.60
CA PRO A 105 18.70 -3.67 6.74
C PRO A 105 19.12 -5.13 6.85
N LYS A 106 19.27 -5.63 8.07
CA LYS A 106 19.53 -7.05 8.32
C LYS A 106 18.28 -7.87 7.99
N ILE A 107 18.46 -8.92 7.17
CA ILE A 107 17.40 -9.87 6.86
C ILE A 107 17.38 -10.99 7.90
N SER A 108 16.20 -11.41 8.35
CA SER A 108 16.06 -12.52 9.30
C SER A 108 14.76 -13.30 9.06
N VAL A 109 14.84 -14.63 9.15
CA VAL A 109 13.68 -15.52 9.15
C VAL A 109 13.18 -15.65 10.59
N VAL A 110 11.85 -15.58 10.79
CA VAL A 110 11.20 -15.60 12.10
C VAL A 110 9.96 -16.48 12.10
N LYS A 111 9.70 -17.18 13.22
CA LYS A 111 8.59 -18.14 13.35
C LYS A 111 7.21 -17.49 13.41
N HIS A 112 7.10 -16.34 14.06
CA HIS A 112 5.81 -15.71 14.35
C HIS A 112 5.70 -14.36 13.63
N LEU A 113 5.02 -14.37 12.49
CA LEU A 113 4.74 -13.17 11.71
C LEU A 113 3.38 -13.32 10.99
N SER A 114 2.49 -12.34 11.13
CA SER A 114 1.16 -12.39 10.48
C SER A 114 1.19 -12.11 8.97
N ALA A 115 2.21 -11.40 8.49
CA ALA A 115 2.46 -11.14 7.07
C ALA A 115 3.57 -12.05 6.53
N LYS A 116 3.75 -12.14 5.20
CA LYS A 116 4.91 -12.84 4.60
C LYS A 116 6.23 -12.19 5.00
N ALA A 117 6.27 -10.86 5.04
CA ALA A 117 7.40 -10.09 5.53
C ALA A 117 6.95 -8.81 6.24
N THR A 118 7.87 -8.17 6.97
CA THR A 118 7.72 -6.82 7.54
C THR A 118 9.07 -6.13 7.57
N ALA A 119 9.08 -4.82 7.36
CA ALA A 119 10.30 -4.03 7.32
C ALA A 119 10.35 -2.91 8.38
N THR A 120 11.56 -2.65 8.83
CA THR A 120 11.99 -1.44 9.52
C THR A 120 13.27 -0.95 8.86
N SER A 121 13.72 0.26 9.14
CA SER A 121 15.00 0.76 8.58
C SER A 121 16.23 -0.11 8.90
N LYS A 122 16.16 -0.96 9.91
CA LYS A 122 17.31 -1.78 10.36
C LYS A 122 17.13 -3.27 10.11
N LYS A 123 15.90 -3.73 9.83
CA LYS A 123 15.61 -5.16 9.74
C LYS A 123 14.41 -5.44 8.84
N ILE A 124 14.55 -6.42 7.95
CA ILE A 124 13.44 -7.08 7.27
C ILE A 124 13.28 -8.47 7.87
N LYS A 125 12.08 -8.81 8.33
CA LYS A 125 11.72 -10.12 8.87
C LYS A 125 10.91 -10.87 7.84
N ILE A 126 11.23 -12.13 7.60
CA ILE A 126 10.54 -13.04 6.68
C ILE A 126 9.92 -14.16 7.50
N ARG A 127 8.67 -14.50 7.23
CA ARG A 127 7.94 -15.57 7.93
C ARG A 127 8.49 -16.94 7.54
N GLU A 128 8.89 -17.77 8.53
CA GLU A 128 9.52 -19.07 8.33
C GLU A 128 8.59 -20.06 7.60
N ASP A 129 7.34 -20.17 8.05
CA ASP A 129 6.32 -21.08 7.50
C ASP A 129 5.57 -20.50 6.28
N GLY A 130 6.06 -19.40 5.71
CA GLY A 130 5.50 -18.78 4.53
C GLY A 130 5.67 -19.66 3.28
N ILE A 131 4.65 -19.70 2.43
CA ILE A 131 4.77 -20.27 1.08
C ILE A 131 5.24 -19.16 0.15
N PHE A 132 6.43 -19.35 -0.44
CA PHE A 132 7.04 -18.37 -1.33
C PHE A 132 7.26 -18.94 -2.72
N TYR A 133 7.19 -18.05 -3.71
CA TYR A 133 7.51 -18.28 -5.12
C TYR A 133 8.51 -17.21 -5.58
N GLN A 134 9.08 -17.38 -6.77
CA GLN A 134 10.05 -16.42 -7.31
C GLN A 134 9.46 -14.99 -7.41
N SER A 135 8.18 -14.86 -7.79
CA SER A 135 7.46 -13.57 -7.84
C SER A 135 7.38 -12.86 -6.49
N ASP A 136 7.31 -13.61 -5.38
CA ASP A 136 7.27 -13.01 -4.04
C ASP A 136 8.56 -12.26 -3.69
N ILE A 137 9.71 -12.66 -4.25
CA ILE A 137 11.00 -12.02 -3.96
C ILE A 137 11.01 -10.59 -4.51
N ASP A 138 10.65 -10.42 -5.78
CA ASP A 138 10.60 -9.11 -6.41
C ASP A 138 9.50 -8.23 -5.77
N GLN A 139 8.33 -8.82 -5.43
CA GLN A 139 7.28 -8.15 -4.70
C GLN A 139 7.77 -7.63 -3.34
N LEU A 140 8.43 -8.48 -2.54
CA LEU A 140 8.91 -8.11 -1.21
C LEU A 140 10.04 -7.08 -1.27
N ILE A 141 10.92 -7.13 -2.25
CA ILE A 141 11.96 -6.12 -2.46
C ILE A 141 11.33 -4.78 -2.82
N ASN A 142 10.42 -4.75 -3.79
CA ASN A 142 9.78 -3.52 -4.24
C ASN A 142 8.92 -2.90 -3.13
N HIS A 143 8.22 -3.72 -2.34
CA HIS A 143 7.34 -3.26 -1.25
C HIS A 143 8.11 -2.87 0.01
N GLU A 144 8.85 -3.83 0.58
CA GLU A 144 9.46 -3.68 1.90
C GLU A 144 10.77 -2.87 1.85
N ALA A 145 11.66 -3.20 0.89
CA ALA A 145 12.97 -2.57 0.82
C ALA A 145 12.89 -1.20 0.14
N PHE A 146 12.44 -1.15 -1.10
CA PHE A 146 12.51 0.07 -1.91
C PHE A 146 11.51 1.14 -1.52
N ILE A 147 10.42 0.80 -0.79
CA ILE A 147 9.52 1.79 -0.24
C ILE A 147 9.74 1.97 1.27
N HIS A 148 9.40 0.98 2.09
CA HIS A 148 9.36 1.18 3.54
C HIS A 148 10.74 1.41 4.17
N VAL A 149 11.77 0.66 3.76
CA VAL A 149 13.14 0.88 4.25
C VAL A 149 13.69 2.18 3.67
N ALA A 150 13.62 2.40 2.36
CA ALA A 150 14.19 3.57 1.71
C ALA A 150 13.62 4.89 2.27
N THR A 151 12.28 5.02 2.33
CA THR A 151 11.65 6.23 2.87
C THR A 151 11.97 6.44 4.36
N THR A 152 12.09 5.36 5.14
CA THR A 152 12.51 5.48 6.56
C THR A 152 13.96 5.99 6.68
N ILE A 153 14.87 5.45 5.87
CA ILE A 153 16.28 5.87 5.89
C ILE A 153 16.38 7.32 5.42
N ASN A 154 15.74 7.68 4.30
CA ASN A 154 15.73 9.04 3.77
C ASN A 154 15.21 10.05 4.79
N GLY A 155 14.07 9.75 5.44
CA GLY A 155 13.51 10.63 6.46
C GLY A 155 14.42 10.78 7.68
N ARG A 156 15.10 9.71 8.13
CA ARG A 156 16.06 9.77 9.24
C ARG A 156 17.35 10.52 8.88
N LYS A 157 17.72 10.53 7.61
CA LYS A 157 18.87 11.29 7.10
C LYS A 157 18.57 12.78 6.96
N GLN A 158 17.32 13.23 7.05
CA GLN A 158 16.99 14.65 7.07
C GLN A 158 17.63 15.32 8.28
N ASN A 159 18.39 16.39 8.05
CA ASN A 159 19.11 17.09 9.13
C ASN A 159 18.15 17.84 10.05
N LYS A 160 17.17 18.56 9.48
CA LYS A 160 16.25 19.43 10.22
C LYS A 160 14.88 18.78 10.42
N MET A 161 14.34 18.07 9.44
CA MET A 161 12.99 17.50 9.47
C MET A 161 12.98 15.98 9.73
N LYS A 162 13.57 15.55 10.85
CA LYS A 162 13.67 14.12 11.24
C LYS A 162 12.32 13.44 11.46
N ILE A 163 11.24 14.21 11.65
CA ILE A 163 9.87 13.69 11.73
C ILE A 163 9.47 12.90 10.49
N LEU A 164 10.04 13.21 9.32
CA LEU A 164 9.85 12.46 8.08
C LEU A 164 10.40 11.03 8.13
N GLY A 165 11.14 10.65 9.17
CA GLY A 165 11.56 9.27 9.43
C GLY A 165 10.66 8.50 10.41
N SER A 166 9.57 9.11 10.88
CA SER A 166 8.67 8.56 11.89
C SER A 166 7.52 7.74 11.29
N ASN A 167 7.01 6.77 12.07
CA ASN A 167 5.83 5.98 11.70
C ASN A 167 4.65 6.37 12.59
N TYR A 168 3.53 6.74 11.99
CA TYR A 168 2.25 7.00 12.65
C TYR A 168 1.09 6.69 11.69
N GLY A 169 -0.14 6.69 12.18
CA GLY A 169 -1.29 6.20 11.42
C GLY A 169 -1.52 6.90 10.08
N ALA A 170 -1.49 8.24 10.07
CA ALA A 170 -1.86 9.04 8.90
C ALA A 170 -1.01 8.76 7.66
N ILE A 171 0.32 8.61 7.81
CA ILE A 171 1.19 8.33 6.65
C ILE A 171 0.97 6.97 6.00
N THR A 172 0.21 6.07 6.67
CA THR A 172 0.10 4.67 6.22
C THR A 172 -0.53 4.58 4.82
N LYS A 173 -1.51 5.41 4.51
CA LYS A 173 -2.20 5.39 3.22
C LYS A 173 -1.22 5.66 2.06
N THR A 174 -0.39 6.68 2.17
CA THR A 174 0.63 6.98 1.16
C THR A 174 1.70 5.89 1.11
N GLN A 175 2.18 5.40 2.26
CA GLN A 175 3.25 4.41 2.31
C GLN A 175 2.83 3.04 1.73
N GLU A 176 1.64 2.53 2.08
CA GLU A 176 1.13 1.28 1.52
C GLU A 176 0.69 1.48 0.06
N GLY A 177 0.15 2.65 -0.28
CA GLY A 177 -0.17 3.01 -1.66
C GLY A 177 1.05 3.02 -2.56
N LEU A 178 2.16 3.65 -2.14
CA LEU A 178 3.46 3.61 -2.83
C LEU A 178 3.98 2.18 -2.99
N ALA A 179 3.84 1.37 -1.94
CA ALA A 179 4.31 0.00 -1.96
C ALA A 179 3.52 -0.88 -2.96
N VAL A 180 2.18 -0.78 -2.98
CA VAL A 180 1.35 -1.47 -3.98
C VAL A 180 1.59 -0.91 -5.38
N PHE A 181 1.79 0.40 -5.51
CA PHE A 181 2.15 1.01 -6.78
C PHE A 181 3.52 0.51 -7.29
N SER A 182 4.49 0.35 -6.40
CA SER A 182 5.80 -0.23 -6.72
C SER A 182 5.67 -1.67 -7.24
N GLU A 183 4.84 -2.49 -6.60
CA GLU A 183 4.50 -3.84 -7.08
C GLU A 183 3.88 -3.79 -8.49
N PHE A 184 2.95 -2.87 -8.72
CA PHE A 184 2.22 -2.71 -9.98
C PHE A 184 3.14 -2.27 -11.12
N ILE A 185 3.88 -1.17 -10.95
CA ILE A 185 4.68 -0.57 -12.03
C ILE A 185 5.89 -1.43 -12.43
N THR A 186 6.33 -2.33 -11.55
CA THR A 186 7.41 -3.28 -11.81
C THR A 186 6.91 -4.65 -12.29
N GLY A 187 5.59 -4.86 -12.41
CA GLY A 187 5.01 -6.16 -12.78
C GLY A 187 5.23 -7.25 -11.70
N SER A 188 5.54 -6.88 -10.47
CA SER A 188 5.73 -7.83 -9.37
C SER A 188 4.46 -8.12 -8.56
N ILE A 189 3.32 -7.47 -8.90
CA ILE A 189 2.00 -7.80 -8.38
C ILE A 189 1.42 -9.00 -9.13
N ASP A 190 0.75 -9.90 -8.41
CA ASP A 190 0.04 -11.03 -8.99
C ASP A 190 -1.47 -10.96 -8.71
N ILE A 191 -2.24 -11.83 -9.38
CA ILE A 191 -3.70 -11.90 -9.25
C ILE A 191 -4.11 -12.25 -7.82
N ASP A 192 -3.37 -13.12 -7.14
CA ASP A 192 -3.66 -13.49 -5.75
C ASP A 192 -3.41 -12.29 -4.81
N ARG A 193 -2.45 -11.43 -5.12
CA ARG A 193 -2.22 -10.18 -4.39
C ARG A 193 -3.36 -9.19 -4.60
N MET A 194 -3.80 -8.98 -5.83
CA MET A 194 -4.95 -8.12 -6.16
C MET A 194 -6.22 -8.63 -5.47
N ARG A 195 -6.47 -9.94 -5.52
CA ARG A 195 -7.59 -10.57 -4.82
C ARG A 195 -7.54 -10.32 -3.32
N ARG A 196 -6.37 -10.50 -2.69
CA ARG A 196 -6.21 -10.23 -1.24
C ARG A 196 -6.49 -8.77 -0.88
N ILE A 197 -6.11 -7.82 -1.72
CA ILE A 197 -6.39 -6.39 -1.50
C ILE A 197 -7.91 -6.14 -1.56
N SER A 198 -8.59 -6.65 -2.58
CA SER A 198 -10.04 -6.51 -2.75
C SER A 198 -10.83 -7.20 -1.63
N ASP A 199 -10.46 -8.44 -1.28
CA ASP A 199 -11.12 -9.20 -0.21
C ASP A 199 -11.03 -8.51 1.15
N ARG A 200 -9.94 -7.78 1.43
CA ARG A 200 -9.81 -7.02 2.67
C ARG A 200 -10.77 -5.84 2.74
N VAL A 201 -10.98 -5.13 1.64
CA VAL A 201 -11.97 -4.05 1.56
C VAL A 201 -13.37 -4.60 1.82
N LYS A 202 -13.73 -5.72 1.18
CA LYS A 202 -15.02 -6.40 1.36
C LYS A 202 -15.22 -6.88 2.80
N ALA A 203 -14.22 -7.53 3.39
CA ALA A 203 -14.27 -8.03 4.76
C ALA A 203 -14.45 -6.90 5.80
N ILE A 204 -13.79 -5.76 5.61
CA ILE A 204 -14.00 -4.57 6.45
C ILE A 204 -15.43 -4.07 6.31
N HIS A 205 -15.97 -3.99 5.09
CA HIS A 205 -17.35 -3.57 4.86
C HIS A 205 -18.35 -4.50 5.54
N MET A 206 -18.23 -5.81 5.34
CA MET A 206 -19.08 -6.80 6.01
C MET A 206 -19.04 -6.66 7.54
N ALA A 207 -17.85 -6.44 8.11
CA ALA A 207 -17.71 -6.27 9.55
C ALA A 207 -18.34 -4.95 10.05
N ILE A 208 -18.31 -3.87 9.26
CA ILE A 208 -19.03 -2.62 9.57
C ILE A 208 -20.54 -2.85 9.55
N ASP A 209 -21.03 -3.65 8.60
CA ASP A 209 -22.47 -4.01 8.48
C ASP A 209 -22.93 -4.99 9.56
N GLY A 210 -22.01 -5.48 10.38
CA GLY A 210 -22.33 -6.29 11.57
C GLY A 210 -21.81 -7.72 11.58
N ALA A 211 -21.14 -8.16 10.50
CA ALA A 211 -20.54 -9.49 10.49
C ALA A 211 -19.49 -9.64 11.60
N ASP A 212 -19.58 -10.71 12.36
CA ASP A 212 -18.67 -11.04 13.44
C ASP A 212 -17.37 -11.71 12.95
N PHE A 213 -16.47 -12.02 13.88
CA PHE A 213 -15.19 -12.67 13.56
C PHE A 213 -15.38 -14.01 12.84
N ILE A 214 -16.38 -14.80 13.24
CA ILE A 214 -16.63 -16.15 12.67
C ILE A 214 -17.19 -16.04 11.25
N GLU A 215 -18.08 -15.09 11.00
CA GLU A 215 -18.64 -14.83 9.67
C GLU A 215 -17.55 -14.35 8.70
N ILE A 216 -16.67 -13.45 9.13
CA ILE A 216 -15.51 -13.02 8.32
C ILE A 216 -14.52 -14.18 8.10
N TYR A 217 -14.29 -15.03 9.10
CA TYR A 217 -13.47 -16.22 8.94
C TYR A 217 -14.06 -17.19 7.90
N ARG A 218 -15.37 -17.45 7.97
CA ARG A 218 -16.08 -18.30 6.98
C ARG A 218 -15.99 -17.70 5.58
N TYR A 219 -16.20 -16.40 5.43
CA TYR A 219 -16.05 -15.70 4.16
C TYR A 219 -14.70 -16.00 3.48
N PHE A 220 -13.60 -15.97 4.22
CA PHE A 220 -12.28 -16.29 3.66
C PHE A 220 -12.13 -17.79 3.36
N VAL A 221 -12.65 -18.69 4.20
CA VAL A 221 -12.61 -20.14 3.96
C VAL A 221 -13.42 -20.51 2.71
N ASP A 222 -14.60 -19.94 2.54
CA ASP A 222 -15.49 -20.18 1.38
C ASP A 222 -14.86 -19.70 0.06
N LYS A 223 -13.96 -18.73 0.13
CA LYS A 223 -13.12 -18.32 -1.01
C LYS A 223 -11.92 -19.22 -1.28
N GLY A 224 -11.79 -20.33 -0.59
CA GLY A 224 -10.70 -21.29 -0.76
C GLY A 224 -9.39 -20.90 -0.07
N ILE A 225 -9.42 -19.89 0.82
CA ILE A 225 -8.25 -19.50 1.63
C ILE A 225 -8.03 -20.58 2.71
N SER A 226 -6.78 -20.99 2.91
CA SER A 226 -6.45 -21.98 3.95
C SER A 226 -6.91 -21.49 5.35
N ARG A 227 -7.33 -22.40 6.22
CA ARG A 227 -7.84 -22.08 7.55
C ARG A 227 -6.93 -21.14 8.35
N ASN A 228 -5.62 -21.41 8.36
CA ASN A 228 -4.65 -20.56 9.05
C ASN A 228 -4.60 -19.15 8.45
N GLN A 229 -4.59 -19.04 7.14
CA GLN A 229 -4.55 -17.72 6.48
C GLN A 229 -5.89 -16.98 6.61
N ALA A 230 -7.03 -17.69 6.59
CA ALA A 230 -8.36 -17.13 6.86
C ALA A 230 -8.45 -16.56 8.27
N PHE A 231 -7.92 -17.28 9.28
CA PHE A 231 -7.82 -16.78 10.65
C PHE A 231 -6.97 -15.50 10.74
N GLU A 232 -5.79 -15.49 10.11
CA GLU A 232 -4.92 -14.31 10.09
C GLU A 232 -5.57 -13.10 9.38
N ASN A 233 -6.29 -13.34 8.29
CA ASN A 233 -7.02 -12.28 7.58
C ASN A 233 -8.14 -11.71 8.46
N SER A 234 -8.92 -12.56 9.14
CA SER A 234 -9.97 -12.13 10.08
C SER A 234 -9.39 -11.37 11.27
N ARG A 235 -8.28 -11.88 11.83
CA ARG A 235 -7.57 -11.20 12.91
C ARG A 235 -7.12 -9.79 12.52
N ARG A 236 -6.75 -9.55 11.26
CA ARG A 236 -6.39 -8.21 10.77
C ARG A 236 -7.58 -7.25 10.77
N VAL A 237 -8.77 -7.73 10.41
CA VAL A 237 -10.02 -6.94 10.40
C VAL A 237 -10.45 -6.57 11.83
N PHE A 238 -10.23 -7.44 12.80
CA PHE A 238 -10.71 -7.23 14.17
C PHE A 238 -9.62 -6.83 15.17
N ARG A 239 -8.36 -6.73 14.77
CA ARG A 239 -7.25 -6.38 15.66
C ARG A 239 -7.42 -4.98 16.25
N GLY A 240 -7.74 -4.91 17.55
CA GLY A 240 -8.07 -3.67 18.26
C GLY A 240 -9.51 -3.21 18.09
N GLY A 241 -10.30 -3.86 17.20
CA GLY A 241 -11.72 -3.64 17.02
C GLY A 241 -12.59 -4.56 17.90
N VAL A 242 -13.89 -4.59 17.64
CA VAL A 242 -14.88 -5.38 18.38
C VAL A 242 -15.21 -6.65 17.62
N LEU A 243 -14.97 -7.82 18.22
CA LEU A 243 -15.10 -9.13 17.57
C LEU A 243 -16.53 -9.50 17.14
N SER A 244 -17.55 -8.91 17.78
CA SER A 244 -18.97 -9.10 17.44
C SER A 244 -19.47 -8.25 16.26
N GLY A 245 -18.57 -7.62 15.51
CA GLY A 245 -18.91 -6.79 14.35
C GLY A 245 -19.22 -5.33 14.69
N LYS A 246 -19.62 -4.55 13.69
CA LYS A 246 -19.91 -3.10 13.65
C LYS A 246 -18.69 -2.18 13.80
N TYR A 247 -17.67 -2.57 14.55
CA TYR A 247 -16.53 -1.71 14.89
C TYR A 247 -15.19 -2.39 14.55
N PRO A 248 -14.90 -2.71 13.27
CA PRO A 248 -13.64 -3.32 12.86
C PRO A 248 -12.48 -2.33 12.84
N PHE A 249 -11.29 -2.84 12.60
CA PHE A 249 -10.10 -2.05 12.26
C PHE A 249 -10.05 -1.80 10.76
N THR A 250 -10.13 -0.55 10.33
CA THR A 250 -10.25 -0.19 8.90
C THR A 250 -8.93 -0.09 8.16
N LYS A 251 -7.80 -0.34 8.83
CA LYS A 251 -6.45 -0.09 8.30
C LYS A 251 -6.19 -0.72 6.92
N ASP A 252 -6.66 -1.94 6.67
CA ASP A 252 -6.31 -2.65 5.44
C ASP A 252 -6.98 -2.04 4.18
N LEU A 253 -7.86 -1.05 4.33
CA LEU A 253 -8.37 -0.23 3.23
C LEU A 253 -7.27 0.55 2.52
N VAL A 254 -6.22 0.95 3.23
CA VAL A 254 -5.13 1.81 2.71
C VAL A 254 -4.37 1.20 1.53
N TYR A 255 -4.42 -0.12 1.35
CA TYR A 255 -3.77 -0.77 0.21
C TYR A 255 -4.42 -0.39 -1.12
N LEU A 256 -5.75 -0.45 -1.21
CA LEU A 256 -6.49 -0.10 -2.41
C LEU A 256 -6.61 1.42 -2.57
N ASP A 257 -7.12 2.12 -1.55
CA ASP A 257 -7.31 3.56 -1.58
C ASP A 257 -5.97 4.31 -1.76
N GLY A 258 -4.93 3.87 -1.06
CA GLY A 258 -3.58 4.42 -1.21
C GLY A 258 -2.99 4.20 -2.60
N PHE A 259 -3.18 3.01 -3.18
CA PHE A 259 -2.75 2.72 -4.56
C PHE A 259 -3.40 3.67 -5.56
N ILE A 260 -4.72 3.86 -5.47
CA ILE A 260 -5.47 4.75 -6.37
C ILE A 260 -4.95 6.20 -6.24
N ARG A 261 -4.77 6.68 -5.01
CA ARG A 261 -4.25 8.03 -4.75
C ARG A 261 -2.85 8.23 -5.31
N VAL A 262 -1.95 7.29 -5.08
CA VAL A 262 -0.57 7.34 -5.57
C VAL A 262 -0.52 7.27 -7.10
N TYR A 263 -1.29 6.36 -7.71
CA TYR A 263 -1.38 6.25 -9.16
C TYR A 263 -1.81 7.59 -9.80
N ASN A 264 -2.90 8.18 -9.31
CA ASN A 264 -3.41 9.45 -9.82
C ASN A 264 -2.45 10.62 -9.54
N PHE A 265 -1.73 10.60 -8.41
CA PHE A 265 -0.70 11.58 -8.12
C PHE A 265 0.44 11.54 -9.14
N PHE A 266 0.99 10.35 -9.46
CA PHE A 266 2.04 10.21 -10.47
C PHE A 266 1.55 10.67 -11.84
N ARG A 267 0.35 10.26 -12.22
CA ARG A 267 -0.29 10.65 -13.47
C ARG A 267 -0.43 12.18 -13.57
N SER A 268 -0.99 12.83 -12.56
CA SER A 268 -1.13 14.28 -12.49
C SER A 268 0.21 15.01 -12.47
N SER A 269 1.20 14.49 -11.74
CA SER A 269 2.54 15.09 -11.67
C SER A 269 3.22 15.08 -13.03
N ILE A 270 3.08 13.99 -13.79
CA ILE A 270 3.68 13.88 -15.12
C ILE A 270 2.92 14.73 -16.13
N SER A 271 1.60 14.71 -16.16
CA SER A 271 0.80 15.51 -17.09
C SER A 271 1.01 17.03 -16.90
N GLN A 272 1.35 17.45 -15.68
CA GLN A 272 1.66 18.87 -15.36
C GLN A 272 3.16 19.21 -15.39
N GLY A 273 4.04 18.28 -15.76
CA GLY A 273 5.47 18.46 -15.75
C GLY A 273 6.11 18.66 -14.37
N LYS A 274 5.41 18.23 -13.28
CA LYS A 274 5.86 18.37 -11.89
C LYS A 274 6.69 17.16 -11.42
N ILE A 275 7.69 16.78 -12.20
CA ILE A 275 8.50 15.57 -11.97
C ILE A 275 9.27 15.64 -10.64
N GLU A 276 9.71 16.82 -10.22
CA GLU A 276 10.41 17.02 -8.94
C GLU A 276 9.56 16.57 -7.73
N CYS A 277 8.23 16.66 -7.84
CA CYS A 277 7.30 16.19 -6.80
C CYS A 277 7.34 14.67 -6.62
N ILE A 278 7.60 13.93 -7.71
CA ILE A 278 7.76 12.47 -7.66
C ILE A 278 8.98 12.09 -6.83
N GLU A 279 10.10 12.75 -7.08
CA GLU A 279 11.34 12.52 -6.35
C GLU A 279 11.18 12.84 -4.86
N LEU A 280 10.55 14.00 -4.54
CA LEU A 280 10.35 14.46 -3.16
C LEU A 280 9.45 13.53 -2.33
N LEU A 281 8.55 12.76 -2.96
CA LEU A 281 7.71 11.80 -2.27
C LEU A 281 8.54 10.71 -1.55
N PHE A 282 9.78 10.49 -1.98
CA PHE A 282 10.73 9.57 -1.35
C PHE A 282 11.64 10.24 -0.31
N ALA A 283 11.56 11.54 -0.10
CA ALA A 283 12.43 12.25 0.89
C ALA A 283 12.20 11.79 2.34
N GLY A 284 11.10 11.12 2.59
CA GLY A 284 10.75 10.53 3.88
C GLY A 284 9.35 9.92 3.87
N LYS A 285 8.80 9.73 5.06
CA LYS A 285 7.44 9.26 5.25
C LYS A 285 6.52 10.46 5.45
N MET A 286 5.61 10.65 4.52
CA MET A 286 4.65 11.75 4.50
C MET A 286 3.32 11.30 3.91
N GLU A 287 2.28 12.07 4.11
CA GLU A 287 1.05 11.98 3.33
C GLU A 287 1.23 12.70 1.99
N LEU A 288 0.45 12.33 0.97
CA LEU A 288 0.47 13.06 -0.30
C LEU A 288 0.11 14.53 -0.11
N ASP A 289 -0.82 14.81 0.80
CA ASP A 289 -1.30 16.16 1.12
C ASP A 289 -0.22 17.03 1.80
N ASP A 290 0.86 16.43 2.33
CA ASP A 290 2.01 17.15 2.90
C ASP A 290 2.93 17.71 1.82
N LEU A 291 2.85 17.21 0.59
CA LEU A 291 3.83 17.49 -0.46
C LEU A 291 4.02 18.97 -0.76
N PRO A 292 2.98 19.84 -0.82
CA PRO A 292 3.18 21.27 -1.07
C PRO A 292 4.05 21.94 0.00
N VAL A 293 3.84 21.60 1.27
CA VAL A 293 4.63 22.13 2.39
C VAL A 293 6.05 21.57 2.38
N VAL A 294 6.19 20.25 2.12
CA VAL A 294 7.51 19.60 2.01
C VAL A 294 8.30 20.15 0.82
N TYR A 295 7.63 20.47 -0.29
CA TYR A 295 8.27 21.14 -1.43
C TYR A 295 8.80 22.54 -1.06
N SER A 296 8.01 23.33 -0.34
CA SER A 296 8.46 24.64 0.16
C SER A 296 9.65 24.48 1.10
N MET A 297 9.60 23.53 2.03
CA MET A 297 10.71 23.19 2.92
C MET A 297 11.97 22.75 2.16
N TYR A 298 11.81 22.05 1.04
CA TYR A 298 12.92 21.69 0.17
C TYR A 298 13.54 22.91 -0.50
N LYS A 299 12.74 23.83 -1.02
CA LYS A 299 13.25 25.11 -1.61
C LYS A 299 13.98 25.96 -0.57
N ASP A 300 13.54 25.93 0.69
CA ASP A 300 14.16 26.67 1.80
C ASP A 300 15.35 25.91 2.45
N GLY A 301 15.75 24.78 1.93
CA GLY A 301 16.86 23.97 2.43
C GLY A 301 16.61 23.33 3.81
N LEU A 302 15.35 23.17 4.20
CA LEU A 302 14.94 22.44 5.42
C LEU A 302 14.80 20.94 5.16
N VAL A 303 14.42 20.54 3.96
CA VAL A 303 14.35 19.17 3.49
C VAL A 303 15.38 18.97 2.37
N SER A 304 16.08 17.85 2.40
CA SER A 304 17.05 17.44 1.38
C SER A 304 16.43 16.39 0.45
N LYS A 305 16.96 16.29 -0.77
CA LYS A 305 16.61 15.23 -1.70
C LYS A 305 16.83 13.84 -1.08
N PRO A 306 16.02 12.84 -1.48
CA PRO A 306 16.21 11.47 -1.02
C PRO A 306 17.55 10.88 -1.48
N SER A 307 18.21 10.12 -0.61
CA SER A 307 19.44 9.36 -0.97
C SER A 307 19.10 8.05 -1.67
N PHE A 308 17.94 7.47 -1.40
CA PHE A 308 17.48 6.20 -1.94
C PHE A 308 16.14 6.38 -2.63
N ILE A 309 16.12 6.19 -3.94
CA ILE A 309 14.92 6.28 -4.79
C ILE A 309 14.75 4.93 -5.49
N PRO A 310 13.55 4.30 -5.47
CA PRO A 310 13.34 3.04 -6.15
C PRO A 310 13.81 3.07 -7.60
N PRO A 311 14.47 2.00 -8.12
CA PRO A 311 14.99 1.98 -9.49
C PRO A 311 13.93 2.34 -10.55
N TRP A 312 12.69 1.89 -10.37
CA TRP A 312 11.60 2.21 -11.28
C TRP A 312 11.24 3.72 -11.27
N ALA A 313 11.36 4.40 -10.11
CA ALA A 313 11.08 5.83 -9.99
C ALA A 313 12.20 6.71 -10.58
N MET A 314 13.41 6.16 -10.72
CA MET A 314 14.52 6.81 -11.43
C MET A 314 14.39 6.69 -12.96
N ASN A 315 13.62 5.73 -13.46
CA ASN A 315 13.38 5.55 -14.89
C ASN A 315 12.26 6.50 -15.37
N LEU A 316 12.57 7.79 -15.39
CA LEU A 316 11.61 8.84 -15.77
C LEU A 316 11.09 8.67 -17.20
N ASN A 317 11.92 8.22 -18.13
CA ASN A 317 11.47 7.98 -19.52
C ASN A 317 10.34 6.96 -19.55
N TYR A 318 10.48 5.85 -18.85
CA TYR A 318 9.43 4.82 -18.77
C TYR A 318 8.16 5.38 -18.10
N LEU A 319 8.30 6.08 -16.97
CA LEU A 319 7.16 6.66 -16.25
C LEU A 319 6.40 7.68 -17.11
N ILE A 320 7.13 8.56 -17.81
CA ILE A 320 6.53 9.55 -18.70
C ILE A 320 5.76 8.84 -19.82
N CYS A 321 6.36 7.86 -20.49
CA CYS A 321 5.67 7.09 -21.53
C CYS A 321 4.41 6.40 -20.95
N PHE A 322 4.55 5.68 -19.84
CA PHE A 322 3.46 4.93 -19.21
C PHE A 322 2.27 5.83 -18.86
N PHE A 323 2.52 6.95 -18.19
CA PHE A 323 1.44 7.84 -17.79
C PHE A 323 0.90 8.72 -18.92
N THR A 324 1.70 9.06 -19.92
CA THR A 324 1.20 9.74 -21.13
C THR A 324 0.22 8.84 -21.85
N PHE A 325 0.53 7.54 -22.02
CA PHE A 325 -0.43 6.59 -22.56
C PHE A 325 -1.67 6.44 -21.68
N SER A 326 -1.53 6.41 -20.36
CA SER A 326 -2.66 6.34 -19.43
C SER A 326 -3.61 7.53 -19.58
N VAL A 327 -3.08 8.75 -19.69
CA VAL A 327 -3.90 9.97 -19.93
C VAL A 327 -4.59 9.90 -21.27
N PHE A 328 -3.85 9.58 -22.34
CA PHE A 328 -4.38 9.48 -23.70
C PHE A 328 -5.51 8.44 -23.83
N LEU A 329 -5.36 7.28 -23.19
CA LEU A 329 -6.35 6.20 -23.27
C LEU A 329 -7.66 6.53 -22.56
N GLU A 330 -7.67 7.45 -21.58
CA GLU A 330 -8.92 7.91 -20.95
C GLU A 330 -9.83 8.72 -21.86
N ASP A 331 -9.28 9.42 -22.85
CA ASP A 331 -10.07 10.15 -23.83
C ASP A 331 -10.83 9.20 -24.79
N ILE A 332 -10.47 7.91 -24.78
CA ILE A 332 -11.16 6.86 -25.53
C ILE A 332 -12.33 6.34 -24.72
N ASN A 333 -13.55 6.54 -25.21
CA ASN A 333 -14.75 5.98 -24.59
C ASN A 333 -14.77 4.45 -24.72
N TYR A 334 -14.25 3.78 -23.67
CA TYR A 334 -14.13 2.33 -23.64
C TYR A 334 -15.48 1.61 -23.82
N SER A 335 -16.59 2.15 -23.29
CA SER A 335 -17.92 1.57 -23.43
C SER A 335 -18.39 1.49 -24.90
N ASN A 336 -17.92 2.39 -25.75
CA ASN A 336 -18.20 2.33 -27.19
C ASN A 336 -17.26 1.37 -27.92
N VAL A 337 -15.99 1.36 -27.52
CA VAL A 337 -14.96 0.49 -28.11
C VAL A 337 -15.19 -0.97 -27.73
N SER A 338 -15.59 -1.25 -26.47
CA SER A 338 -15.85 -2.61 -25.99
C SER A 338 -16.92 -3.33 -26.80
N LYS A 339 -17.99 -2.64 -27.23
CA LYS A 339 -19.06 -3.24 -28.05
C LYS A 339 -18.54 -3.90 -29.35
N TYR A 340 -17.56 -3.26 -29.97
CA TYR A 340 -16.93 -3.80 -31.19
C TYR A 340 -16.13 -5.07 -30.85
N TYR A 341 -15.29 -5.01 -29.80
CA TYR A 341 -14.48 -6.17 -29.39
C TYR A 341 -15.33 -7.31 -28.82
N ASP A 342 -16.39 -7.01 -28.07
CA ASP A 342 -17.35 -8.01 -27.59
C ASP A 342 -17.95 -8.79 -28.77
N SER A 343 -18.23 -8.12 -29.92
CA SER A 343 -18.71 -8.80 -31.10
C SER A 343 -17.69 -9.75 -31.71
N LEU A 344 -16.40 -9.38 -31.70
CA LEU A 344 -15.31 -10.24 -32.20
C LEU A 344 -15.08 -11.46 -31.27
N LEU A 345 -15.20 -11.25 -29.95
CA LEU A 345 -14.91 -12.28 -28.95
C LEU A 345 -16.07 -13.28 -28.79
N LYS A 346 -17.29 -12.97 -29.20
CA LYS A 346 -18.45 -13.89 -29.16
C LYS A 346 -18.24 -15.23 -29.87
N GLY A 347 -17.35 -15.27 -30.85
CA GLY A 347 -17.00 -16.47 -31.60
C GLY A 347 -15.85 -17.29 -31.02
N VAL A 348 -15.21 -16.78 -29.98
CA VAL A 348 -14.04 -17.42 -29.33
C VAL A 348 -14.54 -18.21 -28.12
N LYS A 349 -14.39 -19.55 -28.17
CA LYS A 349 -14.74 -20.48 -27.07
C LYS A 349 -13.55 -20.75 -26.17
#